data_37f41c03c983ca6d1fd489cc77d15962
#
_entry.id   37f41c03c983ca6d1fd489cc77d15962
#
_cell.length_a   1.000
_cell.length_b   1.000
_cell.length_c   1.000
_cell.angle_alpha   90.00
_cell.angle_beta   90.00
_cell.angle_gamma   90.00
#
_symmetry.space_group_name_H-M   'P 1'
#
loop_
_entity.id
_entity.type
_entity.pdbx_description
1 polymer ?
#
loop_
_entity_poly.entity_id
_entity_poly.type
_entity_poly.pdbx_seq_one_letter_code
_entity_poly.pdbx_strand_id
1 'polypeptide(L)'
;QYGYRVVEDMKNGLMHYMEEQGVDSLHELIGLANANIIPAEELDRDYIVYPEIDEDKCIGCGRCYISCYDGAHQAMDWNEETRKPSCNKEKCVGCHLCALVCPVKAIGKGEVVLKPGRTGCAADKKV
;
A
#
# COMPACT_ATOMS: atom_id res chain seq x y z
N GLN A 1 9.22 -18.58 24.47
CA GLN A 1 10.25 -17.68 24.99
C GLN A 1 9.69 -16.64 25.96
N TYR A 2 8.46 -16.16 25.77
CA TYR A 2 7.86 -15.08 26.57
C TYR A 2 6.93 -15.59 27.68
N GLY A 3 6.64 -16.89 27.74
CA GLY A 3 5.74 -17.50 28.72
C GLY A 3 4.35 -16.87 28.74
N TYR A 4 3.67 -16.91 29.87
CA TYR A 4 2.32 -16.32 30.04
C TYR A 4 2.31 -14.78 29.99
N ARG A 5 3.46 -14.13 30.09
CA ARG A 5 3.58 -12.67 30.00
C ARG A 5 3.09 -12.14 28.66
N VAL A 6 3.19 -12.92 27.59
CA VAL A 6 2.67 -12.52 26.27
C VAL A 6 1.18 -12.16 26.30
N VAL A 7 0.41 -12.85 27.16
CA VAL A 7 -1.04 -12.58 27.29
C VAL A 7 -1.29 -11.20 27.93
N GLU A 8 -0.47 -10.84 28.93
CA GLU A 8 -0.55 -9.53 29.56
C GLU A 8 -0.17 -8.42 28.58
N ASP A 9 0.90 -8.63 27.82
CA ASP A 9 1.37 -7.68 26.81
C ASP A 9 0.32 -7.48 25.70
N MET A 10 -0.32 -8.57 25.23
CA MET A 10 -1.41 -8.50 24.25
C MET A 10 -2.64 -7.76 24.80
N LYS A 11 -3.04 -8.06 26.05
CA LYS A 11 -4.16 -7.36 26.70
C LYS A 11 -3.88 -5.86 26.83
N ASN A 12 -2.70 -5.51 27.31
CA ASN A 12 -2.32 -4.11 27.50
C ASN A 12 -2.23 -3.36 26.16
N GLY A 13 -1.68 -4.00 25.12
CA GLY A 13 -1.65 -3.44 23.77
C GLY A 13 -3.05 -3.21 23.20
N LEU A 14 -3.97 -4.15 23.43
CA LEU A 14 -5.36 -4.00 23.00
C LEU A 14 -6.09 -2.88 23.75
N MET A 15 -5.89 -2.77 25.06
CA MET A 15 -6.47 -1.67 25.85
C MET A 15 -5.97 -0.31 25.36
N HIS A 16 -4.67 -0.19 25.13
CA HIS A 16 -4.07 1.04 24.60
C HIS A 16 -4.63 1.40 23.22
N TYR A 17 -4.75 0.43 22.31
CA TYR A 17 -5.39 0.62 21.02
C TYR A 17 -6.84 1.11 21.14
N MET A 18 -7.63 0.51 22.04
CA MET A 18 -9.02 0.93 22.28
C MET A 18 -9.10 2.37 22.79
N GLU A 19 -8.21 2.76 23.71
CA GLU A 19 -8.10 4.13 24.21
C GLU A 19 -7.76 5.12 23.10
N GLU A 20 -6.78 4.79 22.26
CA GLU A 20 -6.38 5.64 21.12
C GLU A 20 -7.49 5.80 20.07
N GLN A 21 -8.28 4.75 19.84
CA GLN A 21 -9.38 4.78 18.87
C GLN A 21 -10.71 5.27 19.47
N GLY A 22 -10.77 5.54 20.79
CA GLY A 22 -11.99 5.96 21.46
C GLY A 22 -13.08 4.87 21.49
N VAL A 23 -12.68 3.60 21.63
CA VAL A 23 -13.57 2.42 21.63
C VAL A 23 -13.71 1.90 23.05
N ASP A 24 -14.92 1.85 23.57
CA ASP A 24 -15.20 1.47 24.94
C ASP A 24 -15.35 -0.05 25.14
N SER A 25 -15.67 -0.78 24.06
CA SER A 25 -15.92 -2.22 24.12
C SER A 25 -15.32 -2.99 22.96
N LEU A 26 -14.76 -4.17 23.25
CA LEU A 26 -14.30 -5.13 22.23
C LEU A 26 -15.42 -5.53 21.25
N HIS A 27 -16.68 -5.52 21.69
CA HIS A 27 -17.82 -5.83 20.82
C HIS A 27 -17.95 -4.86 19.66
N GLU A 28 -17.50 -3.63 19.83
CA GLU A 28 -17.50 -2.62 18.75
C GLU A 28 -16.44 -2.91 17.68
N LEU A 29 -15.35 -3.59 18.06
CA LEU A 29 -14.28 -3.97 17.13
C LEU A 29 -14.57 -5.30 16.41
N ILE A 30 -15.32 -6.20 17.07
CA ILE A 30 -15.62 -7.53 16.51
C ILE A 30 -16.48 -7.38 15.25
N GLY A 31 -15.95 -7.86 14.14
CA GLY A 31 -16.68 -7.90 12.88
C GLY A 31 -16.70 -6.59 12.09
N LEU A 32 -16.04 -5.52 12.53
CA LEU A 32 -15.98 -4.24 11.78
C LEU A 32 -15.54 -4.41 10.33
N ALA A 33 -14.58 -5.29 10.08
CA ALA A 33 -14.07 -5.55 8.74
C ALA A 33 -15.04 -6.39 7.88
N ASN A 34 -16.01 -7.11 8.48
CA ASN A 34 -16.83 -8.08 7.76
C ASN A 34 -17.66 -7.42 6.65
N ALA A 35 -18.12 -6.19 6.86
CA ALA A 35 -18.88 -5.44 5.85
C ALA A 35 -18.04 -5.10 4.59
N ASN A 36 -16.72 -5.11 4.72
CA ASN A 36 -15.78 -4.80 3.63
C ASN A 36 -15.13 -6.05 3.04
N ILE A 37 -15.47 -7.25 3.56
CA ILE A 37 -14.99 -8.52 3.00
C ILE A 37 -15.89 -8.86 1.82
N ILE A 38 -15.32 -8.85 0.63
CA ILE A 38 -15.99 -9.22 -0.61
C ILE A 38 -15.33 -10.47 -1.21
N PRO A 39 -16.10 -11.33 -1.90
CA PRO A 39 -15.55 -12.48 -2.62
C PRO A 39 -14.53 -12.07 -3.67
N ALA A 40 -13.59 -12.94 -3.97
CA ALA A 40 -12.52 -12.65 -4.94
C ALA A 40 -13.08 -12.36 -6.36
N GLU A 41 -14.24 -12.90 -6.67
CA GLU A 41 -14.95 -12.73 -7.94
C GLU A 41 -15.53 -11.32 -8.10
N GLU A 42 -15.85 -10.66 -6.99
CA GLU A 42 -16.40 -9.29 -6.96
C GLU A 42 -15.31 -8.22 -6.94
N LEU A 43 -14.04 -8.61 -6.73
CA LEU A 43 -12.92 -7.69 -6.76
C LEU A 43 -12.68 -7.16 -8.17
N ASP A 44 -12.77 -5.85 -8.34
CA ASP A 44 -12.38 -5.19 -9.58
C ASP A 44 -10.85 -5.27 -9.74
N ARG A 45 -10.40 -6.08 -10.70
CA ARG A 45 -8.98 -6.30 -11.01
C ARG A 45 -8.63 -5.85 -12.43
N ASP A 46 -9.52 -5.12 -13.07
CA ASP A 46 -9.40 -4.77 -14.49
C ASP A 46 -8.58 -3.50 -14.72
N TYR A 47 -8.02 -2.93 -13.67
CA TYR A 47 -7.19 -1.73 -13.74
C TYR A 47 -5.83 -1.90 -13.07
N ILE A 48 -4.91 -1.01 -13.41
CA ILE A 48 -3.62 -0.83 -12.75
C ILE A 48 -3.54 0.63 -12.29
N VAL A 49 -3.12 0.85 -11.06
CA VAL A 49 -2.79 2.19 -10.54
C VAL A 49 -1.28 2.33 -10.55
N TYR A 50 -0.76 3.25 -11.35
CA TYR A 50 0.67 3.51 -11.37
C TYR A 50 1.09 4.44 -10.23
N PRO A 51 2.31 4.27 -9.68
CA PRO A 51 2.84 5.21 -8.69
C PRO A 51 3.17 6.54 -9.35
N GLU A 52 2.83 7.64 -8.69
CA GLU A 52 3.25 8.99 -9.05
C GLU A 52 4.33 9.44 -8.07
N ILE A 53 5.44 9.96 -8.60
CA ILE A 53 6.60 10.36 -7.82
C ILE A 53 6.66 11.88 -7.77
N ASP A 54 6.54 12.42 -6.56
CA ASP A 54 6.74 13.84 -6.26
C ASP A 54 8.25 14.10 -6.15
N GLU A 55 8.82 14.67 -7.20
CA GLU A 55 10.27 14.92 -7.29
C GLU A 55 10.75 15.95 -6.27
N ASP A 56 9.91 16.90 -5.87
CA ASP A 56 10.24 17.94 -4.90
C ASP A 56 10.36 17.36 -3.49
N LYS A 57 9.50 16.41 -3.14
CA LYS A 57 9.58 15.68 -1.86
C LYS A 57 10.63 14.59 -1.85
N CYS A 58 11.03 14.10 -3.01
CA CYS A 58 11.96 12.98 -3.11
C CYS A 58 13.36 13.35 -2.66
N ILE A 59 13.85 12.69 -1.61
CA ILE A 59 15.21 12.90 -1.05
C ILE A 59 16.29 12.04 -1.71
N GLY A 60 15.99 11.28 -2.78
CA GLY A 60 16.98 10.47 -3.48
C GLY A 60 17.58 9.33 -2.66
N CYS A 61 16.82 8.70 -1.76
CA CYS A 61 17.32 7.64 -0.88
C CYS A 61 17.42 6.25 -1.53
N GLY A 62 16.81 6.02 -2.70
CA GLY A 62 16.86 4.77 -3.46
C GLY A 62 16.04 3.61 -2.90
N ARG A 63 15.37 3.74 -1.75
CA ARG A 63 14.62 2.62 -1.13
C ARG A 63 13.54 2.03 -2.04
N CYS A 64 12.84 2.87 -2.78
CA CYS A 64 11.80 2.44 -3.72
C CYS A 64 12.38 1.60 -4.86
N TYR A 65 13.55 1.95 -5.38
CA TYR A 65 14.28 1.18 -6.39
C TYR A 65 14.71 -0.17 -5.84
N ILE A 66 15.42 -0.21 -4.70
CA ILE A 66 15.92 -1.44 -4.09
C ILE A 66 14.77 -2.39 -3.76
N SER A 67 13.70 -1.89 -3.12
CA SER A 67 12.55 -2.74 -2.76
C SER A 67 11.81 -3.28 -3.98
N CYS A 68 11.72 -2.51 -5.06
CA CYS A 68 11.11 -2.98 -6.30
C CYS A 68 12.00 -4.00 -7.00
N TYR A 69 13.31 -3.83 -6.94
CA TYR A 69 14.28 -4.75 -7.53
C TYR A 69 14.30 -6.10 -6.81
N ASP A 70 14.39 -6.09 -5.47
CA ASP A 70 14.55 -7.30 -4.66
C ASP A 70 13.23 -8.02 -4.38
N GLY A 71 12.14 -7.29 -4.18
CA GLY A 71 10.89 -7.85 -3.64
C GLY A 71 9.67 -7.70 -4.54
N ALA A 72 9.80 -7.11 -5.75
CA ALA A 72 8.66 -6.88 -6.62
C ALA A 72 8.97 -7.15 -8.11
N HIS A 73 8.62 -6.22 -9.01
CA HIS A 73 8.57 -6.45 -10.45
C HIS A 73 9.71 -5.78 -11.22
N GLN A 74 10.72 -5.24 -10.54
CA GLN A 74 11.86 -4.56 -11.16
C GLN A 74 11.44 -3.47 -12.15
N ALA A 75 10.38 -2.76 -11.80
CA ALA A 75 9.74 -1.75 -12.61
C ALA A 75 10.12 -0.32 -12.21
N MET A 76 10.96 -0.18 -11.19
CA MET A 76 11.47 1.12 -10.77
C MET A 76 12.89 1.27 -11.31
N ASP A 77 13.07 2.21 -12.23
CA ASP A 77 14.38 2.57 -12.75
C ASP A 77 15.03 3.62 -11.84
N TRP A 78 16.36 3.65 -11.82
CA TRP A 78 17.14 4.56 -10.99
C TRP A 78 18.12 5.36 -11.84
N ASN A 79 18.08 6.66 -11.71
CA ASN A 79 19.09 7.54 -12.31
C ASN A 79 20.14 7.90 -11.27
N GLU A 80 21.37 7.47 -11.47
CA GLU A 80 22.48 7.67 -10.52
C GLU A 80 22.94 9.13 -10.45
N GLU A 81 22.88 9.87 -11.55
CA GLU A 81 23.33 11.26 -11.62
C GLU A 81 22.38 12.19 -10.87
N THR A 82 21.08 12.06 -11.14
CA THR A 82 20.04 12.88 -10.50
C THR A 82 19.56 12.32 -9.16
N ARG A 83 19.89 11.04 -8.88
CA ARG A 83 19.39 10.27 -7.73
C ARG A 83 17.85 10.26 -7.65
N LYS A 84 17.20 10.17 -8.78
CA LYS A 84 15.74 10.12 -8.88
C LYS A 84 15.26 8.78 -9.43
N PRO A 85 14.17 8.22 -8.85
CA PRO A 85 13.52 7.04 -9.41
C PRO A 85 12.54 7.43 -10.52
N SER A 86 12.31 6.50 -11.45
CA SER A 86 11.23 6.59 -12.43
C SER A 86 10.50 5.25 -12.57
N CYS A 87 9.21 5.29 -12.89
CA CYS A 87 8.40 4.08 -13.01
C CYS A 87 8.32 3.61 -14.47
N ASN A 88 8.81 2.41 -14.73
CA ASN A 88 8.63 1.73 -16.00
C ASN A 88 7.23 1.09 -16.04
N LYS A 89 6.30 1.72 -16.79
CA LYS A 89 4.89 1.30 -16.87
C LYS A 89 4.70 -0.06 -17.54
N GLU A 90 5.63 -0.52 -18.37
CA GLU A 90 5.54 -1.83 -19.03
C GLU A 90 5.74 -3.00 -18.05
N LYS A 91 6.57 -2.78 -17.01
CA LYS A 91 6.87 -3.77 -15.99
C LYS A 91 6.03 -3.61 -14.72
N CYS A 92 5.50 -2.42 -14.47
CA CYS A 92 4.79 -2.10 -13.24
C CYS A 92 3.39 -2.72 -13.23
N VAL A 93 3.08 -3.45 -12.17
CA VAL A 93 1.77 -4.06 -11.93
C VAL A 93 0.91 -3.31 -10.90
N GLY A 94 1.39 -2.16 -10.41
CA GLY A 94 0.64 -1.35 -9.45
C GLY A 94 0.62 -1.91 -8.02
N CYS A 95 1.66 -2.64 -7.59
CA CYS A 95 1.71 -3.22 -6.24
C CYS A 95 1.94 -2.20 -5.12
N HIS A 96 2.37 -1.00 -5.44
CA HIS A 96 2.64 0.12 -4.51
C HIS A 96 3.65 -0.16 -3.38
N LEU A 97 4.48 -1.19 -3.48
CA LEU A 97 5.55 -1.45 -2.50
C LEU A 97 6.49 -0.23 -2.39
N CYS A 98 6.78 0.43 -3.51
CA CYS A 98 7.59 1.64 -3.56
C CYS A 98 7.01 2.79 -2.70
N ALA A 99 5.70 2.93 -2.64
CA ALA A 99 5.03 3.93 -1.81
C ALA A 99 5.11 3.59 -0.31
N LEU A 100 4.96 2.30 0.04
CA LEU A 100 5.03 1.83 1.43
C LEU A 100 6.42 2.05 2.07
N VAL A 101 7.50 1.87 1.28
CA VAL A 101 8.87 2.00 1.79
C VAL A 101 9.41 3.43 1.74
N CYS A 102 8.65 4.37 1.16
CA CYS A 102 9.09 5.76 1.03
C CYS A 102 9.03 6.51 2.36
N PRO A 103 10.18 6.91 2.96
CA PRO A 103 10.20 7.51 4.28
C PRO A 103 9.58 8.92 4.33
N VAL A 104 9.57 9.61 3.20
CA VAL A 104 9.04 10.98 3.07
C VAL A 104 7.71 11.04 2.34
N LYS A 105 7.11 9.85 2.04
CA LYS A 105 5.84 9.75 1.34
C LYS A 105 5.79 10.54 0.01
N ALA A 106 6.91 10.54 -0.71
CA ALA A 106 7.05 11.20 -2.02
C ALA A 106 6.41 10.39 -3.16
N ILE A 107 5.89 9.19 -2.89
CA ILE A 107 5.26 8.34 -3.89
C ILE A 107 3.80 8.14 -3.51
N GLY A 108 2.92 8.62 -4.37
CA GLY A 108 1.47 8.55 -4.25
C GLY A 108 0.82 7.63 -5.26
N LYS A 109 -0.51 7.67 -5.28
CA LYS A 109 -1.33 7.04 -6.32
C LYS A 109 -1.38 8.00 -7.51
N GLY A 110 -0.94 7.53 -8.65
CA GLY A 110 -0.99 8.27 -9.91
C GLY A 110 -2.09 7.78 -10.84
N GLU A 111 -1.75 7.64 -12.11
CA GLU A 111 -2.69 7.29 -13.18
C GLU A 111 -3.32 5.91 -12.98
N VAL A 112 -4.65 5.84 -13.14
CA VAL A 112 -5.42 4.61 -13.19
C VAL A 112 -5.63 4.22 -14.65
N VAL A 113 -5.13 3.06 -15.04
CA VAL A 113 -5.22 2.57 -16.43
C VAL A 113 -5.93 1.23 -16.45
N LEU A 114 -6.90 1.09 -17.36
CA LEU A 114 -7.57 -0.20 -17.60
C LEU A 114 -6.61 -1.18 -18.26
N LYS A 115 -6.64 -2.43 -17.83
CA LYS A 115 -5.88 -3.51 -18.46
C LYS A 115 -6.36 -3.76 -19.88
N PRO A 116 -5.47 -4.05 -20.83
CA PRO A 116 -5.84 -4.33 -22.23
C PRO A 116 -6.86 -5.47 -22.31
N GLY A 117 -7.92 -5.26 -23.12
CA GLY A 117 -8.95 -6.27 -23.37
C GLY A 117 -10.05 -6.39 -22.31
N ARG A 118 -10.09 -5.47 -21.33
CA ARG A 118 -11.13 -5.40 -20.31
C ARG A 118 -12.03 -4.18 -20.50
N THR A 119 -13.33 -4.40 -20.38
CA THR A 119 -14.34 -3.32 -20.36
C THR A 119 -14.66 -3.06 -18.90
N GLY A 120 -13.80 -2.25 -18.23
CA GLY A 120 -13.88 -2.10 -16.79
C GLY A 120 -15.04 -1.23 -16.32
N CYS A 121 -15.60 -1.58 -15.18
CA CYS A 121 -16.45 -0.72 -14.36
C CYS A 121 -15.69 0.37 -13.59
N ALA A 122 -14.39 0.55 -13.84
CA ALA A 122 -13.52 1.42 -13.04
C ALA A 122 -13.72 2.92 -13.30
N ALA A 123 -14.40 3.30 -14.39
CA ALA A 123 -14.55 4.71 -14.76
C ALA A 123 -15.46 5.53 -13.82
N ASP A 124 -16.31 4.88 -13.03
CA ASP A 124 -17.33 5.56 -12.21
C ASP A 124 -17.11 5.48 -10.69
N LYS A 125 -16.11 4.75 -10.23
CA LYS A 125 -15.80 4.71 -8.80
C LYS A 125 -14.76 5.75 -8.44
N LYS A 126 -15.24 6.96 -8.08
CA LYS A 126 -14.43 7.93 -7.31
C LYS A 126 -14.04 7.28 -5.98
N VAL A 127 -12.76 6.97 -5.81
CA VAL A 127 -12.14 6.60 -4.53
C VAL A 127 -11.81 7.86 -3.76
#